data_4cc510807a9e5c3ecd0383d4894baf63
#
_entry.id   4cc510807a9e5c3ecd0383d4894baf63
#
_cell.length_a   1.000
_cell.length_b   1.000
_cell.length_c   1.000
_cell.angle_alpha   90.00
_cell.angle_beta   90.00
_cell.angle_gamma   90.00
#
_symmetry.space_group_name_H-M   'P 1'
#
loop_
_entity.id
_entity.type
_entity.pdbx_description
1 polymer ?
#
loop_
_entity_poly.entity_id
_entity_poly.type
_entity_poly.pdbx_seq_one_letter_code
_entity_poly.pdbx_strand_id
1 'polypeptide(L)'
;MDIEKILQQMTLEEKADFCSGSDFWHTQPVERLGVPAVMMSDGPSGLRKQDEQGDHLGINESIPAVCFPSSAAVASSFDTALAEKLGETLGNECRAENLALLLGPGLNIKRSPLCGRNFEYFSEDPYLSGEMGAALVNGIQSNGVGSCIKHFAANNQETDRMVSDSVMDERTLHEIYLPAFETVVKKAKPLGVMAAYNKLNGTHCSENKELLTDILRKRWGYEGMVVTDWGAVKDRAKGIAAGQDLDCLLYTSPSPRDTERSR
;
A
#
# COMPACT_ATOMS: atom_id res chain seq x y z
N MET A 1 -8.17 -7.73 -22.04
CA MET A 1 -9.43 -7.78 -21.24
C MET A 1 -10.14 -6.45 -21.46
N ASP A 2 -11.44 -6.45 -21.76
CA ASP A 2 -12.24 -5.22 -21.95
C ASP A 2 -12.87 -4.87 -20.60
N ILE A 3 -12.27 -3.90 -19.91
CA ILE A 3 -12.64 -3.51 -18.55
C ILE A 3 -14.06 -2.94 -18.50
N GLU A 4 -14.42 -2.09 -19.45
CA GLU A 4 -15.76 -1.48 -19.50
C GLU A 4 -16.87 -2.54 -19.64
N LYS A 5 -16.63 -3.53 -20.51
CA LYS A 5 -17.56 -4.64 -20.69
C LYS A 5 -17.70 -5.50 -19.41
N ILE A 6 -16.59 -5.72 -18.71
CA ILE A 6 -16.61 -6.43 -17.42
C ILE A 6 -17.43 -5.66 -16.41
N LEU A 7 -17.14 -4.36 -16.22
CA LEU A 7 -17.85 -3.51 -15.27
C LEU A 7 -19.36 -3.43 -15.53
N GLN A 8 -19.78 -3.42 -16.82
CA GLN A 8 -21.19 -3.45 -17.18
C GLN A 8 -21.87 -4.79 -16.85
N GLN A 9 -21.13 -5.89 -16.86
CA GLN A 9 -21.65 -7.23 -16.57
C GLN A 9 -21.61 -7.60 -15.09
N MET A 10 -20.79 -6.92 -14.27
CA MET A 10 -20.74 -7.14 -12.82
C MET A 10 -22.04 -6.70 -12.16
N THR A 11 -22.56 -7.54 -11.27
CA THR A 11 -23.67 -7.16 -10.36
C THR A 11 -23.20 -6.16 -9.31
N LEU A 12 -24.14 -5.55 -8.60
CA LEU A 12 -23.80 -4.62 -7.52
C LEU A 12 -23.06 -5.33 -6.38
N GLU A 13 -23.49 -6.55 -6.07
CA GLU A 13 -22.87 -7.40 -5.06
C GLU A 13 -21.41 -7.72 -5.42
N GLU A 14 -21.16 -8.14 -6.67
CA GLU A 14 -19.79 -8.42 -7.16
C GLU A 14 -18.92 -7.17 -7.11
N LYS A 15 -19.45 -6.01 -7.46
CA LYS A 15 -18.70 -4.73 -7.33
C LYS A 15 -18.37 -4.40 -5.89
N ALA A 16 -19.32 -4.64 -4.97
CA ALA A 16 -19.09 -4.42 -3.54
C ALA A 16 -18.08 -5.42 -2.96
N ASP A 17 -18.16 -6.69 -3.35
CA ASP A 17 -17.22 -7.71 -2.92
C ASP A 17 -15.83 -7.46 -3.50
N PHE A 18 -15.73 -6.96 -4.74
CA PHE A 18 -14.45 -6.65 -5.40
C PHE A 18 -13.66 -5.52 -4.71
N CYS A 19 -14.34 -4.67 -3.92
CA CYS A 19 -13.66 -3.70 -3.06
C CYS A 19 -13.09 -4.32 -1.77
N SER A 20 -13.06 -5.66 -1.64
CA SER A 20 -12.48 -6.38 -0.50
C SER A 20 -11.52 -7.46 -0.97
N GLY A 21 -10.63 -7.91 -0.07
CA GLY A 21 -9.89 -9.16 -0.28
C GLY A 21 -10.79 -10.39 -0.19
N SER A 22 -10.42 -11.47 -0.87
CA SER A 22 -11.02 -12.81 -0.69
C SER A 22 -10.48 -13.51 0.53
N ASP A 23 -9.24 -13.24 0.86
CA ASP A 23 -8.53 -13.66 2.05
C ASP A 23 -7.51 -12.59 2.45
N PHE A 24 -6.56 -12.95 3.28
CA PHE A 24 -5.56 -12.02 3.83
C PHE A 24 -4.63 -11.43 2.75
N TRP A 25 -4.39 -12.13 1.64
CA TRP A 25 -3.41 -11.75 0.63
C TRP A 25 -3.96 -11.64 -0.80
N HIS A 26 -5.20 -12.08 -1.05
CA HIS A 26 -5.76 -12.12 -2.40
C HIS A 26 -6.92 -11.15 -2.59
N THR A 27 -7.03 -10.61 -3.80
CA THR A 27 -8.22 -9.88 -4.25
C THR A 27 -9.38 -10.83 -4.50
N GLN A 28 -10.62 -10.32 -4.48
CA GLN A 28 -11.80 -11.10 -4.88
C GLN A 28 -11.74 -11.45 -6.37
N PRO A 29 -11.93 -12.72 -6.76
CA PRO A 29 -12.12 -13.08 -8.17
C PRO A 29 -13.56 -12.80 -8.61
N VAL A 30 -13.75 -12.62 -9.92
CA VAL A 30 -15.08 -12.70 -10.56
C VAL A 30 -15.00 -13.73 -11.66
N GLU A 31 -15.02 -15.02 -11.27
CA GLU A 31 -14.70 -16.18 -12.13
C GLU A 31 -15.58 -16.24 -13.38
N ARG A 32 -16.90 -15.96 -13.26
CA ARG A 32 -17.81 -15.97 -14.41
C ARG A 32 -17.47 -14.94 -15.48
N LEU A 33 -16.67 -13.91 -15.14
CA LEU A 33 -16.21 -12.87 -16.06
C LEU A 33 -14.73 -13.02 -16.42
N GLY A 34 -14.07 -14.09 -15.93
CA GLY A 34 -12.66 -14.35 -16.17
C GLY A 34 -11.72 -13.39 -15.45
N VAL A 35 -12.16 -12.76 -14.34
CA VAL A 35 -11.32 -11.93 -13.49
C VAL A 35 -10.73 -12.79 -12.38
N PRO A 36 -9.41 -13.07 -12.40
CA PRO A 36 -8.78 -13.92 -11.40
C PRO A 36 -8.57 -13.19 -10.08
N ALA A 37 -8.44 -13.94 -8.99
CA ALA A 37 -7.78 -13.44 -7.80
C ALA A 37 -6.30 -13.20 -8.09
N VAL A 38 -5.75 -12.13 -7.51
CA VAL A 38 -4.32 -11.84 -7.59
C VAL A 38 -3.73 -11.71 -6.20
N MET A 39 -2.50 -12.21 -6.02
CA MET A 39 -1.83 -12.20 -4.74
C MET A 39 -1.00 -10.93 -4.53
N MET A 40 -1.10 -10.38 -3.34
CA MET A 40 -0.23 -9.32 -2.82
C MET A 40 0.65 -9.89 -1.71
N SER A 41 1.83 -9.35 -1.50
CA SER A 41 2.68 -9.75 -0.38
C SER A 41 3.53 -8.61 0.14
N ASP A 42 3.86 -8.68 1.41
CA ASP A 42 4.82 -7.78 2.05
C ASP A 42 6.26 -8.16 1.67
N GLY A 43 7.21 -7.28 1.93
CA GLY A 43 8.63 -7.57 1.78
C GLY A 43 9.45 -6.60 0.92
N PRO A 44 9.46 -5.29 1.23
CA PRO A 44 10.25 -4.30 0.46
C PRO A 44 11.76 -4.48 0.60
N SER A 45 12.24 -5.24 1.60
CA SER A 45 13.65 -5.58 1.81
C SER A 45 13.93 -7.08 1.70
N GLY A 46 13.07 -7.79 0.98
CA GLY A 46 13.07 -9.24 0.79
C GLY A 46 11.67 -9.80 0.90
N LEU A 47 11.29 -10.64 -0.05
CA LEU A 47 9.94 -11.14 -0.16
C LEU A 47 9.51 -11.86 1.12
N ARG A 48 8.33 -11.49 1.63
CA ARG A 48 7.73 -12.10 2.83
C ARG A 48 6.39 -12.75 2.51
N LYS A 49 6.43 -13.67 1.55
CA LYS A 49 5.26 -14.47 1.19
C LYS A 49 5.04 -15.56 2.22
N GLN A 50 3.85 -15.63 2.80
CA GLN A 50 3.43 -16.73 3.66
C GLN A 50 2.80 -17.84 2.84
N ASP A 51 2.98 -19.09 3.29
CA ASP A 51 2.30 -20.23 2.72
C ASP A 51 0.79 -20.20 3.05
N GLU A 52 -0.03 -20.91 2.29
CA GLU A 52 -1.50 -20.95 2.47
C GLU A 52 -1.95 -21.37 3.89
N GLN A 53 -1.07 -22.04 4.64
CA GLN A 53 -1.28 -22.45 6.03
C GLN A 53 -0.75 -21.46 7.07
N GLY A 54 -0.30 -20.26 6.63
CA GLY A 54 0.24 -19.23 7.52
C GLY A 54 -0.80 -18.69 8.49
N ASP A 55 -0.31 -18.26 9.68
CA ASP A 55 -1.16 -17.68 10.73
C ASP A 55 -1.61 -16.24 10.47
N HIS A 56 -1.22 -15.67 9.33
CA HIS A 56 -1.48 -14.29 8.90
C HIS A 56 -0.99 -13.20 9.87
N LEU A 57 -0.44 -13.56 11.01
CA LEU A 57 0.12 -12.66 12.03
C LEU A 57 1.61 -12.41 11.84
N GLY A 58 2.24 -13.13 10.90
CA GLY A 58 3.67 -13.03 10.63
C GLY A 58 4.54 -13.71 11.68
N ILE A 59 3.98 -14.59 12.47
CA ILE A 59 4.67 -15.42 13.47
C ILE A 59 5.19 -16.70 12.79
N ASN A 60 4.47 -17.21 11.80
CA ASN A 60 4.86 -18.40 11.05
C ASN A 60 5.86 -18.08 9.94
N GLU A 61 6.59 -19.09 9.52
CA GLU A 61 7.64 -18.99 8.52
C GLU A 61 7.10 -18.51 7.18
N SER A 62 7.78 -17.54 6.58
CA SER A 62 7.62 -17.19 5.18
C SER A 62 8.49 -18.11 4.32
N ILE A 63 8.19 -18.17 3.03
CA ILE A 63 9.06 -18.86 2.09
C ILE A 63 10.50 -18.34 2.20
N PRO A 64 11.52 -19.17 1.96
CA PRO A 64 12.89 -18.71 1.83
C PRO A 64 13.02 -17.66 0.72
N ALA A 65 13.58 -16.51 1.04
CA ALA A 65 13.79 -15.41 0.11
C ALA A 65 15.11 -14.70 0.39
N VAL A 66 15.58 -13.90 -0.56
CA VAL A 66 16.78 -13.09 -0.37
C VAL A 66 16.51 -11.99 0.62
N CYS A 67 17.39 -11.86 1.62
CA CYS A 67 17.40 -10.71 2.53
C CYS A 67 18.22 -9.59 1.92
N PHE A 68 17.54 -8.61 1.32
CA PHE A 68 18.17 -7.40 0.82
C PHE A 68 18.52 -6.43 1.95
N PRO A 69 19.44 -5.48 1.70
CA PRO A 69 19.70 -4.41 2.67
C PRO A 69 18.41 -3.65 3.02
N SER A 70 18.30 -3.18 4.26
CA SER A 70 17.18 -2.35 4.68
C SER A 70 17.08 -1.07 3.84
N SER A 71 15.88 -0.48 3.75
CA SER A 71 15.69 0.78 3.00
C SER A 71 16.62 1.89 3.50
N ALA A 72 16.92 1.92 4.81
CA ALA A 72 17.90 2.83 5.38
C ALA A 72 19.32 2.63 4.83
N ALA A 73 19.76 1.38 4.70
CA ALA A 73 21.07 1.05 4.16
C ALA A 73 21.15 1.38 2.65
N VAL A 74 20.08 1.07 1.90
CA VAL A 74 20.00 1.43 0.47
C VAL A 74 20.05 2.94 0.29
N ALA A 75 19.30 3.71 1.08
CA ALA A 75 19.30 5.18 1.00
C ALA A 75 20.66 5.80 1.34
N SER A 76 21.43 5.16 2.23
CA SER A 76 22.78 5.61 2.60
C SER A 76 23.79 5.51 1.46
N SER A 77 23.48 4.80 0.38
CA SER A 77 24.30 4.78 -0.83
C SER A 77 24.16 6.06 -1.66
N PHE A 78 23.04 6.78 -1.55
CA PHE A 78 22.67 7.90 -2.44
C PHE A 78 22.68 7.54 -3.92
N ASP A 79 22.56 6.25 -4.26
CA ASP A 79 22.66 5.71 -5.60
C ASP A 79 21.29 5.17 -6.08
N THR A 80 20.61 5.97 -6.90
CA THR A 80 19.32 5.61 -7.48
C THR A 80 19.42 4.46 -8.48
N ALA A 81 20.56 4.31 -9.19
CA ALA A 81 20.75 3.19 -10.11
C ALA A 81 20.88 1.86 -9.35
N LEU A 82 21.54 1.88 -8.18
CA LEU A 82 21.59 0.72 -7.30
C LEU A 82 20.18 0.37 -6.76
N ALA A 83 19.40 1.38 -6.36
CA ALA A 83 18.03 1.16 -5.89
C ALA A 83 17.13 0.57 -6.99
N GLU A 84 17.24 1.05 -8.23
CA GLU A 84 16.50 0.51 -9.37
C GLU A 84 16.89 -0.95 -9.65
N LYS A 85 18.18 -1.27 -9.68
CA LYS A 85 18.67 -2.64 -9.87
C LYS A 85 18.22 -3.59 -8.74
N LEU A 86 18.17 -3.11 -7.50
CA LEU A 86 17.61 -3.86 -6.38
C LEU A 86 16.12 -4.14 -6.64
N GLY A 87 15.38 -3.12 -7.09
CA GLY A 87 13.98 -3.26 -7.46
C GLY A 87 13.77 -4.28 -8.58
N GLU A 88 14.60 -4.28 -9.62
CA GLU A 88 14.56 -5.29 -10.69
C GLU A 88 14.72 -6.71 -10.13
N THR A 89 15.68 -6.90 -9.22
CA THR A 89 15.95 -8.21 -8.63
C THR A 89 14.77 -8.67 -7.77
N LEU A 90 14.24 -7.78 -6.94
CA LEU A 90 13.08 -8.05 -6.09
C LEU A 90 11.81 -8.32 -6.92
N GLY A 91 11.60 -7.58 -8.01
CA GLY A 91 10.51 -7.80 -8.94
C GLY A 91 10.61 -9.18 -9.64
N ASN A 92 11.82 -9.64 -9.97
CA ASN A 92 12.02 -10.98 -10.51
C ASN A 92 11.64 -12.08 -9.49
N GLU A 93 11.98 -11.92 -8.22
CA GLU A 93 11.57 -12.85 -7.16
C GLU A 93 10.04 -12.86 -6.99
N CYS A 94 9.41 -11.68 -6.96
CA CYS A 94 7.96 -11.57 -6.89
C CYS A 94 7.28 -12.30 -8.07
N ARG A 95 7.82 -12.15 -9.28
CA ARG A 95 7.31 -12.83 -10.46
C ARG A 95 7.47 -14.34 -10.39
N ALA A 96 8.62 -14.83 -9.90
CA ALA A 96 8.87 -16.25 -9.69
C ALA A 96 7.87 -16.88 -8.72
N GLU A 97 7.42 -16.09 -7.74
CA GLU A 97 6.44 -16.48 -6.72
C GLU A 97 4.97 -16.15 -7.11
N ASN A 98 4.72 -15.76 -8.36
CA ASN A 98 3.39 -15.40 -8.87
C ASN A 98 2.69 -14.28 -8.11
N LEU A 99 3.44 -13.30 -7.62
CA LEU A 99 2.88 -12.11 -6.99
C LEU A 99 2.52 -11.05 -8.02
N ALA A 100 1.35 -10.46 -7.89
CA ALA A 100 0.91 -9.36 -8.74
C ALA A 100 1.32 -7.99 -8.17
N LEU A 101 1.39 -7.87 -6.84
CA LEU A 101 1.67 -6.61 -6.16
C LEU A 101 2.59 -6.83 -4.95
N LEU A 102 3.70 -6.10 -4.89
CA LEU A 102 4.55 -6.02 -3.71
C LEU A 102 4.17 -4.81 -2.87
N LEU A 103 3.96 -5.02 -1.56
CA LEU A 103 3.58 -3.97 -0.60
C LEU A 103 4.82 -3.21 -0.11
N GLY A 104 5.28 -2.31 -0.92
CA GLY A 104 6.47 -1.48 -0.71
C GLY A 104 6.79 -0.62 -1.93
N PRO A 105 7.76 0.31 -1.77
CA PRO A 105 8.50 0.65 -0.57
C PRO A 105 7.74 1.51 0.45
N GLY A 106 8.27 1.55 1.68
CA GLY A 106 7.86 2.52 2.70
C GLY A 106 8.50 3.89 2.47
N LEU A 107 7.70 4.96 2.50
CA LEU A 107 8.14 6.32 2.18
C LEU A 107 7.98 7.32 3.34
N ASN A 108 7.53 6.85 4.51
CA ASN A 108 7.34 7.75 5.64
C ASN A 108 8.67 8.32 6.13
N ILE A 109 8.61 9.56 6.60
CA ILE A 109 9.80 10.28 7.07
C ILE A 109 10.26 9.74 8.43
N LYS A 110 11.55 9.51 8.57
CA LYS A 110 12.19 9.11 9.83
C LYS A 110 12.28 10.30 10.79
N ARG A 111 11.14 10.68 11.35
CA ARG A 111 11.04 11.83 12.25
C ARG A 111 11.67 11.56 13.61
N SER A 112 11.48 10.37 14.14
CA SER A 112 12.04 9.95 15.44
C SER A 112 12.88 8.68 15.27
N PRO A 113 14.08 8.62 15.87
CA PRO A 113 14.89 7.39 15.84
C PRO A 113 14.23 6.22 16.58
N LEU A 114 13.24 6.50 17.44
CA LEU A 114 12.52 5.50 18.22
C LEU A 114 11.34 4.87 17.47
N CYS A 115 11.03 5.30 16.25
CA CYS A 115 9.97 4.67 15.46
C CYS A 115 10.34 3.23 15.09
N GLY A 116 9.52 2.26 15.48
CA GLY A 116 9.79 0.83 15.31
C GLY A 116 9.86 0.36 13.84
N ARG A 117 9.38 1.19 12.88
CA ARG A 117 9.40 0.89 11.45
C ARG A 117 10.46 1.65 10.66
N ASN A 118 11.42 2.30 11.33
CA ASN A 118 12.49 3.03 10.63
C ASN A 118 13.36 2.15 9.73
N PHE A 119 13.40 0.83 9.95
CA PHE A 119 14.16 -0.10 9.11
C PHE A 119 13.63 -0.16 7.67
N GLU A 120 12.32 0.03 7.45
CA GLU A 120 11.69 -0.04 6.14
C GLU A 120 11.54 1.31 5.43
N TYR A 121 11.86 2.43 6.09
CA TYR A 121 11.82 3.77 5.52
C TYR A 121 13.21 4.23 5.08
N PHE A 122 13.29 5.07 4.04
CA PHE A 122 14.56 5.48 3.46
C PHE A 122 15.29 6.53 4.30
N SER A 123 14.68 7.69 4.55
CA SER A 123 15.35 8.85 5.11
C SER A 123 14.42 9.76 5.92
N GLU A 124 15.01 10.69 6.67
CA GLU A 124 14.32 11.86 7.21
C GLU A 124 14.12 12.95 6.15
N ASP A 125 14.93 12.93 5.07
CA ASP A 125 14.83 13.85 3.95
C ASP A 125 13.78 13.35 2.95
N PRO A 126 12.70 14.13 2.70
CA PRO A 126 11.66 13.76 1.75
C PRO A 126 12.17 13.68 0.30
N TYR A 127 13.16 14.47 -0.08
CA TYR A 127 13.75 14.44 -1.41
C TYR A 127 14.47 13.12 -1.65
N LEU A 128 15.38 12.73 -0.76
CA LEU A 128 16.11 11.47 -0.85
C LEU A 128 15.14 10.28 -0.83
N SER A 129 14.14 10.30 0.06
CA SER A 129 13.12 9.25 0.14
C SER A 129 12.33 9.12 -1.16
N GLY A 130 12.00 10.25 -1.79
CA GLY A 130 11.27 10.26 -3.07
C GLY A 130 12.10 9.72 -4.23
N GLU A 131 13.36 10.15 -4.38
CA GLU A 131 14.23 9.69 -5.46
C GLU A 131 14.56 8.20 -5.35
N MET A 132 14.97 7.75 -4.17
CA MET A 132 15.28 6.33 -3.93
C MET A 132 14.02 5.45 -4.07
N GLY A 133 12.89 5.94 -3.56
CA GLY A 133 11.61 5.24 -3.69
C GLY A 133 11.16 5.12 -5.14
N ALA A 134 11.27 6.17 -5.94
CA ALA A 134 10.92 6.15 -7.35
C ALA A 134 11.78 5.17 -8.16
N ALA A 135 13.08 5.15 -7.90
CA ALA A 135 14.01 4.22 -8.53
C ALA A 135 13.66 2.76 -8.20
N LEU A 136 13.41 2.45 -6.92
CA LEU A 136 13.03 1.11 -6.50
C LEU A 136 11.70 0.66 -7.14
N VAL A 137 10.70 1.55 -7.18
CA VAL A 137 9.40 1.27 -7.82
C VAL A 137 9.57 0.98 -9.32
N ASN A 138 10.36 1.78 -10.03
CA ASN A 138 10.65 1.56 -11.45
C ASN A 138 11.27 0.17 -11.66
N GLY A 139 12.25 -0.20 -10.86
CA GLY A 139 12.88 -1.52 -10.92
C GLY A 139 11.90 -2.66 -10.68
N ILE A 140 11.06 -2.60 -9.64
CA ILE A 140 10.05 -3.62 -9.36
C ILE A 140 9.07 -3.75 -10.54
N GLN A 141 8.55 -2.63 -11.01
CA GLN A 141 7.51 -2.59 -12.05
C GLN A 141 8.04 -2.97 -13.45
N SER A 142 9.35 -2.85 -13.69
CA SER A 142 9.97 -3.28 -14.96
C SER A 142 9.76 -4.77 -15.25
N ASN A 143 9.48 -5.57 -14.23
CA ASN A 143 9.21 -7.01 -14.33
C ASN A 143 7.71 -7.35 -14.48
N GLY A 144 6.83 -6.35 -14.61
CA GLY A 144 5.38 -6.57 -14.69
C GLY A 144 4.73 -6.90 -13.35
N VAL A 145 5.40 -6.68 -12.23
CA VAL A 145 4.87 -6.76 -10.87
C VAL A 145 4.54 -5.35 -10.40
N GLY A 146 3.37 -5.15 -9.81
CA GLY A 146 3.01 -3.86 -9.24
C GLY A 146 3.77 -3.55 -7.95
N SER A 147 3.97 -2.27 -7.68
CA SER A 147 4.51 -1.76 -6.42
C SER A 147 3.44 -0.95 -5.70
N CYS A 148 3.29 -1.15 -4.39
CA CYS A 148 2.35 -0.44 -3.54
C CYS A 148 3.10 0.39 -2.49
N ILE A 149 3.26 1.68 -2.75
CA ILE A 149 3.97 2.58 -1.83
C ILE A 149 3.18 2.80 -0.54
N LYS A 150 3.87 2.89 0.60
CA LYS A 150 3.24 2.91 1.93
C LYS A 150 4.01 3.78 2.93
N HIS A 151 3.40 4.25 3.99
CA HIS A 151 2.00 4.25 4.35
C HIS A 151 1.48 5.69 4.20
N PHE A 152 0.51 5.91 3.37
CA PHE A 152 0.01 7.23 2.98
C PHE A 152 -1.09 7.69 3.93
N ALA A 153 -0.87 8.67 4.84
CA ALA A 153 0.37 9.40 5.03
C ALA A 153 0.67 9.61 6.52
N ALA A 154 1.89 10.09 6.78
CA ALA A 154 2.32 10.55 8.11
C ALA A 154 2.26 9.48 9.21
N ASN A 155 2.50 8.20 8.89
CA ASN A 155 2.68 7.13 9.86
C ASN A 155 4.14 7.13 10.37
N ASN A 156 4.45 8.02 11.31
CA ASN A 156 5.81 8.27 11.80
C ASN A 156 6.07 7.77 13.22
N GLN A 157 5.11 7.05 13.79
CA GLN A 157 5.21 6.35 15.06
C GLN A 157 4.34 5.10 15.06
N GLU A 158 4.72 4.11 15.89
CA GLU A 158 3.98 2.85 15.98
C GLU A 158 3.14 2.74 17.27
N THR A 159 3.44 3.57 18.28
CA THR A 159 2.64 3.62 19.51
C THR A 159 1.23 4.11 19.18
N ASP A 160 0.24 3.28 19.52
CA ASP A 160 -1.19 3.56 19.30
C ASP A 160 -1.53 3.93 17.84
N ARG A 161 -0.80 3.39 16.86
CA ARG A 161 -0.91 3.74 15.44
C ARG A 161 -2.33 3.64 14.87
N MET A 162 -3.16 2.73 15.43
CA MET A 162 -4.55 2.52 14.98
C MET A 162 -5.50 3.65 15.39
N VAL A 163 -5.10 4.51 16.31
CA VAL A 163 -5.95 5.59 16.87
C VAL A 163 -5.24 6.94 16.98
N SER A 164 -3.92 6.96 16.81
CA SER A 164 -3.11 8.20 16.89
C SER A 164 -3.51 9.18 15.79
N ASP A 165 -3.32 10.46 16.07
CA ASP A 165 -3.57 11.54 15.12
C ASP A 165 -2.27 12.31 14.85
N SER A 166 -1.86 12.35 13.60
CA SER A 166 -0.74 13.15 13.12
C SER A 166 -1.22 14.56 12.82
N VAL A 167 -1.12 15.45 13.80
CA VAL A 167 -1.59 16.83 13.68
C VAL A 167 -0.46 17.74 13.19
N MET A 168 -0.69 18.45 12.10
CA MET A 168 0.27 19.38 11.52
C MET A 168 -0.41 20.44 10.66
N ASP A 169 0.28 21.54 10.42
CA ASP A 169 -0.17 22.58 9.50
C ASP A 169 0.04 22.18 8.04
N GLU A 170 -0.64 22.89 7.13
CA GLU A 170 -0.59 22.67 5.68
C GLU A 170 0.84 22.71 5.11
N ARG A 171 1.63 23.67 5.58
CA ARG A 171 3.01 23.81 5.10
C ARG A 171 3.85 22.59 5.46
N THR A 172 3.78 22.16 6.71
CA THR A 172 4.50 20.98 7.19
C THR A 172 4.06 19.73 6.42
N LEU A 173 2.75 19.56 6.21
CA LEU A 173 2.21 18.44 5.44
C LEU A 173 2.78 18.41 4.02
N HIS A 174 2.72 19.55 3.31
CA HIS A 174 3.09 19.65 1.91
C HIS A 174 4.60 19.76 1.66
N GLU A 175 5.40 20.22 2.61
CA GLU A 175 6.84 20.38 2.43
C GLU A 175 7.65 19.16 2.97
N ILE A 176 7.09 18.39 3.93
CA ILE A 176 7.83 17.33 4.61
C ILE A 176 7.19 15.95 4.40
N TYR A 177 5.89 15.79 4.67
CA TYR A 177 5.28 14.46 4.76
C TYR A 177 4.75 13.92 3.43
N LEU A 178 4.35 14.77 2.52
CA LEU A 178 3.82 14.38 1.21
C LEU A 178 4.84 14.32 0.07
N PRO A 179 5.96 15.08 0.05
CA PRO A 179 6.79 15.19 -1.15
C PRO A 179 7.42 13.88 -1.61
N ALA A 180 7.78 12.97 -0.71
CA ALA A 180 8.30 11.65 -1.09
C ALA A 180 7.26 10.86 -1.90
N PHE A 181 6.01 10.83 -1.44
CA PHE A 181 4.90 10.19 -2.14
C PHE A 181 4.60 10.86 -3.48
N GLU A 182 4.53 12.19 -3.51
CA GLU A 182 4.29 12.95 -4.73
C GLU A 182 5.35 12.66 -5.79
N THR A 183 6.62 12.64 -5.39
CA THR A 183 7.75 12.33 -6.27
C THR A 183 7.60 10.93 -6.88
N VAL A 184 7.31 9.92 -6.07
CA VAL A 184 7.14 8.55 -6.55
C VAL A 184 5.92 8.41 -7.45
N VAL A 185 4.78 9.00 -7.06
CA VAL A 185 3.56 8.98 -7.89
C VAL A 185 3.81 9.57 -9.26
N LYS A 186 4.49 10.72 -9.33
CA LYS A 186 4.74 11.42 -10.62
C LYS A 186 5.83 10.76 -11.46
N LYS A 187 6.91 10.24 -10.84
CA LYS A 187 8.06 9.68 -11.56
C LYS A 187 7.91 8.20 -11.91
N ALA A 188 7.34 7.41 -11.01
CA ALA A 188 7.30 5.96 -11.14
C ALA A 188 5.89 5.37 -11.33
N LYS A 189 4.83 6.15 -11.09
CA LYS A 189 3.44 5.72 -11.26
C LYS A 189 3.16 4.36 -10.63
N PRO A 190 3.30 4.22 -9.30
CA PRO A 190 3.10 2.95 -8.62
C PRO A 190 1.70 2.42 -8.87
N LEU A 191 1.56 1.09 -8.98
CA LEU A 191 0.25 0.47 -9.19
C LEU A 191 -0.66 0.64 -7.97
N GLY A 192 -0.09 0.63 -6.75
CA GLY A 192 -0.79 0.78 -5.50
C GLY A 192 -0.25 1.92 -4.62
N VAL A 193 -1.14 2.49 -3.82
CA VAL A 193 -0.84 3.36 -2.68
C VAL A 193 -1.59 2.84 -1.47
N MET A 194 -0.88 2.56 -0.38
CA MET A 194 -1.49 2.04 0.84
C MET A 194 -1.79 3.17 1.82
N ALA A 195 -3.07 3.33 2.17
CA ALA A 195 -3.51 4.28 3.18
C ALA A 195 -3.08 3.82 4.58
N ALA A 196 -2.56 4.75 5.38
CA ALA A 196 -2.01 4.49 6.70
C ALA A 196 -3.09 4.23 7.77
N TYR A 197 -2.66 3.65 8.90
CA TYR A 197 -3.53 3.39 10.06
C TYR A 197 -4.01 4.66 10.78
N ASN A 198 -3.11 5.63 10.92
CA ASN A 198 -3.30 6.81 11.75
C ASN A 198 -4.34 7.78 11.16
N LYS A 199 -4.79 8.68 12.02
CA LYS A 199 -5.47 9.89 11.55
C LYS A 199 -4.45 10.92 11.07
N LEU A 200 -4.91 11.76 10.16
CA LEU A 200 -4.24 12.98 9.74
C LEU A 200 -5.20 14.14 9.96
N ASN A 201 -4.83 15.05 10.86
CA ASN A 201 -5.66 16.21 11.24
C ASN A 201 -7.11 15.82 11.58
N GLY A 202 -7.28 14.79 12.41
CA GLY A 202 -8.58 14.34 12.92
C GLY A 202 -9.30 13.27 12.09
N THR A 203 -8.88 13.00 10.83
CA THR A 203 -9.56 12.04 9.93
C THR A 203 -8.65 10.85 9.65
N HIS A 204 -9.16 9.61 9.78
CA HIS A 204 -8.39 8.42 9.40
C HIS A 204 -7.94 8.49 7.95
N CYS A 205 -6.68 8.14 7.66
CA CYS A 205 -6.11 8.24 6.32
C CYS A 205 -6.95 7.46 5.29
N SER A 206 -7.49 6.30 5.65
CA SER A 206 -8.37 5.48 4.81
C SER A 206 -9.73 6.14 4.48
N GLU A 207 -10.16 7.12 5.26
CA GLU A 207 -11.44 7.83 5.12
C GLU A 207 -11.26 9.32 4.77
N ASN A 208 -10.03 9.73 4.51
CA ASN A 208 -9.67 11.13 4.29
C ASN A 208 -9.78 11.50 2.80
N LYS A 209 -10.94 12.10 2.45
CA LYS A 209 -11.22 12.52 1.06
C LYS A 209 -10.22 13.55 0.54
N GLU A 210 -9.78 14.48 1.38
CA GLU A 210 -8.77 15.47 0.99
C GLU A 210 -7.46 14.78 0.59
N LEU A 211 -7.01 13.81 1.41
CA LEU A 211 -5.80 13.05 1.16
C LEU A 211 -5.90 12.16 -0.08
N LEU A 212 -6.95 11.30 -0.15
CA LEU A 212 -7.05 10.26 -1.17
C LEU A 212 -7.60 10.78 -2.51
N THR A 213 -8.56 11.69 -2.48
CA THR A 213 -9.18 12.21 -3.69
C THR A 213 -8.57 13.54 -4.13
N ASP A 214 -8.54 14.54 -3.26
CA ASP A 214 -8.21 15.89 -3.71
C ASP A 214 -6.70 16.07 -3.91
N ILE A 215 -5.86 15.50 -3.05
CA ILE A 215 -4.40 15.53 -3.18
C ILE A 215 -3.92 14.44 -4.13
N LEU A 216 -4.13 13.16 -3.77
CA LEU A 216 -3.54 12.04 -4.50
C LEU A 216 -4.06 11.94 -5.93
N ARG A 217 -5.39 11.87 -6.11
CA ARG A 217 -5.97 11.65 -7.46
C ARG A 217 -6.03 12.93 -8.28
N LYS A 218 -6.60 14.03 -7.74
CA LYS A 218 -6.82 15.24 -8.54
C LYS A 218 -5.57 16.07 -8.73
N ARG A 219 -4.82 16.36 -7.64
CA ARG A 219 -3.65 17.25 -7.71
C ARG A 219 -2.44 16.53 -8.32
N TRP A 220 -2.19 15.28 -7.94
CA TRP A 220 -1.04 14.52 -8.45
C TRP A 220 -1.35 13.68 -9.69
N GLY A 221 -2.62 13.49 -10.05
CA GLY A 221 -3.03 12.71 -11.21
C GLY A 221 -2.84 11.20 -11.04
N TYR A 222 -2.99 10.69 -9.83
CA TYR A 222 -2.84 9.26 -9.56
C TYR A 222 -4.04 8.46 -10.06
N GLU A 223 -3.77 7.46 -10.90
CA GLU A 223 -4.78 6.60 -11.53
C GLU A 223 -4.76 5.15 -11.02
N GLY A 224 -3.78 4.80 -10.18
CA GLY A 224 -3.65 3.47 -9.62
C GLY A 224 -4.62 3.18 -8.47
N MET A 225 -4.44 2.03 -7.84
CA MET A 225 -5.30 1.53 -6.77
C MET A 225 -4.90 2.11 -5.41
N VAL A 226 -5.89 2.52 -4.62
CA VAL A 226 -5.72 2.84 -3.20
C VAL A 226 -6.17 1.64 -2.38
N VAL A 227 -5.22 1.02 -1.70
CA VAL A 227 -5.45 -0.10 -0.78
C VAL A 227 -5.30 0.40 0.66
N THR A 228 -6.01 -0.21 1.60
CA THR A 228 -5.81 0.12 3.02
C THR A 228 -4.74 -0.76 3.65
N ASP A 229 -4.09 -0.26 4.69
CA ASP A 229 -3.34 -1.14 5.58
C ASP A 229 -4.31 -2.09 6.31
N TRP A 230 -3.83 -3.24 6.73
CA TRP A 230 -4.65 -4.33 7.28
C TRP A 230 -5.37 -3.91 8.57
N GLY A 231 -6.71 -3.82 8.51
CA GLY A 231 -7.53 -3.36 9.63
C GLY A 231 -7.56 -1.84 9.83
N ALA A 232 -7.09 -1.06 8.88
CA ALA A 232 -7.09 0.41 8.94
C ALA A 232 -8.49 1.02 8.75
N VAL A 233 -9.42 0.29 8.14
CA VAL A 233 -10.78 0.78 7.86
C VAL A 233 -11.61 0.80 9.13
N LYS A 234 -12.29 1.92 9.38
CA LYS A 234 -13.26 2.06 10.47
C LYS A 234 -14.68 2.12 9.93
N ASP A 235 -14.88 2.80 8.79
CA ASP A 235 -16.15 2.89 8.08
C ASP A 235 -15.89 2.70 6.58
N ARG A 236 -16.23 1.53 6.07
CA ARG A 236 -15.95 1.14 4.67
C ARG A 236 -16.67 2.05 3.67
N ALA A 237 -17.91 2.45 3.96
CA ALA A 237 -18.65 3.33 3.06
C ALA A 237 -17.99 4.71 2.95
N LYS A 238 -17.49 5.24 4.07
CA LYS A 238 -16.70 6.49 4.07
C LYS A 238 -15.38 6.34 3.33
N GLY A 239 -14.68 5.22 3.52
CA GLY A 239 -13.43 4.94 2.82
C GLY A 239 -13.61 4.94 1.30
N ILE A 240 -14.59 4.20 0.79
CA ILE A 240 -14.92 4.17 -0.65
C ILE A 240 -15.32 5.57 -1.14
N ALA A 241 -16.14 6.30 -0.39
CA ALA A 241 -16.52 7.67 -0.74
C ALA A 241 -15.34 8.65 -0.71
N ALA A 242 -14.31 8.37 0.09
CA ALA A 242 -13.08 9.15 0.15
C ALA A 242 -12.08 8.84 -0.98
N GLY A 243 -12.24 7.73 -1.70
CA GLY A 243 -11.38 7.36 -2.81
C GLY A 243 -10.53 6.10 -2.59
N GLN A 244 -10.83 5.31 -1.56
CA GLN A 244 -10.30 3.97 -1.36
C GLN A 244 -10.91 3.00 -2.38
N ASP A 245 -10.09 2.06 -2.89
CA ASP A 245 -10.56 1.05 -3.85
C ASP A 245 -10.63 -0.36 -3.22
N LEU A 246 -9.68 -0.70 -2.36
CA LEU A 246 -9.59 -2.05 -1.79
C LEU A 246 -9.38 -2.00 -0.27
N ASP A 247 -10.26 -2.68 0.45
CA ASP A 247 -10.12 -2.97 1.88
C ASP A 247 -9.44 -4.33 2.07
N CYS A 248 -8.27 -4.33 2.67
CA CYS A 248 -7.40 -5.51 2.78
C CYS A 248 -7.73 -6.45 3.94
N LEU A 249 -8.94 -6.43 4.51
CA LEU A 249 -9.35 -7.45 5.48
C LEU A 249 -10.85 -7.71 5.46
N LEU A 250 -11.20 -8.94 5.16
CA LEU A 250 -12.58 -9.44 5.20
C LEU A 250 -13.17 -9.51 6.62
N TYR A 251 -12.32 -9.53 7.67
CA TYR A 251 -12.71 -9.96 9.01
C TYR A 251 -12.94 -8.83 10.03
N THR A 252 -12.66 -7.58 9.73
CA THR A 252 -12.71 -6.51 10.74
C THR A 252 -13.68 -5.39 10.47
N SER A 253 -14.22 -5.28 9.25
CA SER A 253 -15.31 -4.35 8.97
C SER A 253 -16.62 -5.12 8.86
N PRO A 254 -17.64 -4.82 9.66
CA PRO A 254 -18.94 -5.47 9.50
C PRO A 254 -19.48 -5.17 8.11
N SER A 255 -19.56 -6.22 7.28
CA SER A 255 -20.22 -6.12 5.98
C SER A 255 -21.73 -5.87 6.21
N PRO A 256 -22.45 -5.24 5.29
CA PRO A 256 -23.93 -5.17 5.37
C PRO A 256 -24.58 -6.54 5.59
N ARG A 257 -23.96 -7.64 5.14
CA ARG A 257 -24.43 -9.01 5.37
C ARG A 257 -24.25 -9.48 6.81
N ASP A 258 -23.27 -8.97 7.56
CA ASP A 258 -23.02 -9.36 8.95
C ASP A 258 -24.05 -8.71 9.90
N THR A 259 -24.56 -7.55 9.54
CA THR A 259 -25.62 -6.87 10.29
C THR A 259 -27.00 -7.49 10.09
N GLU A 260 -27.22 -8.23 8.99
CA GLU A 260 -28.48 -8.95 8.72
C GLU A 260 -28.57 -10.30 9.44
N ARG A 261 -27.42 -10.93 9.75
CA ARG A 261 -27.36 -12.22 10.46
C ARG A 261 -27.47 -12.10 11.99
N SER A 262 -27.39 -10.89 12.52
CA SER A 262 -27.50 -10.62 13.96
C SER A 262 -28.86 -10.03 14.39
N ARG A 263 -29.88 -10.15 13.53
CA ARG A 263 -31.28 -9.79 13.85
C ARG A 263 -32.19 -11.00 13.88
#